data_515cf22ea9fd37ee5dacaa799857c8f0
#
_entry.id   515cf22ea9fd37ee5dacaa799857c8f0
#
_cell.length_a   1.000
_cell.length_b   1.000
_cell.length_c   1.000
_cell.angle_alpha   90.00
_cell.angle_beta   90.00
_cell.angle_gamma   90.00
#
_symmetry.space_group_name_H-M   'P 1'
#
loop_
_entity.id
_entity.type
_entity.pdbx_description
1 polymer ?
#
loop_
_entity_poly.entity_id
_entity_poly.type
_entity_poly.pdbx_seq_one_letter_code
_entity_poly.pdbx_strand_id
1 'polypeptide(L)'
;MIQEEKITSRANPLLRHIRKLASSGAYRRKNGEFLCDGRKLLHEALQWNAAVTAVVAVEGEEIPVIEGARRVRVPEDVMRSIAPSETPQGVLLVCRMAEQTLPVHLEGSHYIVLDGVQDPGNLGTILRTADAFDCDGLFLVGDCADLYNPKTVRATMGALFRRPVWRCEAAALHALLKASHL
;
A
#
# COMPACT_ATOMS: atom_id res chain seq x y z
N MET A 1 19.87 12.54 17.31
CA MET A 1 20.34 12.53 15.90
C MET A 1 19.63 11.40 15.20
N ILE A 2 18.92 11.68 14.10
CA ILE A 2 18.26 10.64 13.31
C ILE A 2 19.34 10.01 12.45
N GLN A 3 19.66 8.76 12.75
CA GLN A 3 20.75 8.04 12.09
C GLN A 3 20.26 7.56 10.70
N GLU A 4 20.93 8.00 9.65
CA GLU A 4 20.74 7.50 8.29
C GLU A 4 21.70 6.32 8.07
N GLU A 5 21.17 5.18 7.66
CA GLU A 5 21.92 3.93 7.45
C GLU A 5 22.28 3.80 5.97
N LYS A 6 23.55 3.48 5.66
CA LYS A 6 23.99 3.17 4.29
C LYS A 6 24.10 1.66 4.11
N ILE A 7 23.35 1.11 3.14
CA ILE A 7 23.35 -0.32 2.82
C ILE A 7 23.81 -0.53 1.39
N THR A 8 24.95 -1.23 1.23
CA THR A 8 25.51 -1.59 -0.09
C THR A 8 25.37 -3.07 -0.41
N SER A 9 25.22 -3.92 0.61
CA SER A 9 25.12 -5.36 0.43
C SER A 9 23.68 -5.79 0.07
N ARG A 10 23.51 -6.42 -1.08
CA ARG A 10 22.23 -7.04 -1.51
C ARG A 10 21.73 -8.15 -0.58
N ALA A 11 22.61 -8.71 0.27
CA ALA A 11 22.26 -9.72 1.26
C ALA A 11 21.72 -9.14 2.58
N ASN A 12 21.64 -7.82 2.71
CA ASN A 12 21.10 -7.18 3.91
C ASN A 12 19.67 -7.67 4.22
N PRO A 13 19.33 -7.95 5.49
CA PRO A 13 18.01 -8.44 5.89
C PRO A 13 16.84 -7.55 5.44
N LEU A 14 16.97 -6.21 5.52
CA LEU A 14 15.95 -5.28 5.07
C LEU A 14 15.73 -5.40 3.56
N LEU A 15 16.79 -5.48 2.76
CA LEU A 15 16.65 -5.61 1.30
C LEU A 15 16.04 -6.95 0.89
N ARG A 16 16.31 -8.02 1.63
CA ARG A 16 15.63 -9.31 1.44
C ARG A 16 14.15 -9.23 1.81
N HIS A 17 13.83 -8.52 2.88
CA HIS A 17 12.45 -8.27 3.31
C HIS A 17 11.68 -7.50 2.21
N ILE A 18 12.22 -6.41 1.69
CA ILE A 18 11.62 -5.60 0.61
C ILE A 18 11.35 -6.46 -0.64
N ARG A 19 12.31 -7.28 -1.08
CA ARG A 19 12.09 -8.19 -2.22
C ARG A 19 10.94 -9.17 -2.00
N LYS A 20 10.82 -9.70 -0.79
CA LYS A 20 9.70 -10.61 -0.44
C LYS A 20 8.37 -9.87 -0.37
N LEU A 21 8.34 -8.64 0.13
CA LEU A 21 7.14 -7.79 0.08
C LEU A 21 6.73 -7.49 -1.37
N ALA A 22 7.70 -7.23 -2.26
CA ALA A 22 7.42 -7.00 -3.67
C ALA A 22 6.80 -8.21 -4.37
N SER A 23 7.29 -9.43 -4.06
CA SER A 23 6.98 -10.64 -4.82
C SER A 23 5.88 -11.54 -4.24
N SER A 24 5.58 -11.46 -2.94
CA SER A 24 4.73 -12.45 -2.25
C SER A 24 3.60 -11.83 -1.43
N GLY A 25 2.35 -12.03 -1.88
CA GLY A 25 1.15 -11.63 -1.11
C GLY A 25 1.03 -12.33 0.24
N ALA A 26 1.37 -13.61 0.30
CA ALA A 26 1.39 -14.36 1.57
C ALA A 26 2.40 -13.76 2.55
N TYR A 27 3.57 -13.33 2.05
CA TYR A 27 4.58 -12.69 2.89
C TYR A 27 4.12 -11.32 3.39
N ARG A 28 3.47 -10.51 2.55
CA ARG A 28 2.87 -9.22 2.94
C ARG A 28 1.87 -9.41 4.07
N ARG A 29 0.90 -10.30 3.89
CA ARG A 29 -0.12 -10.61 4.92
C ARG A 29 0.48 -11.10 6.23
N LYS A 30 1.47 -12.01 6.17
CA LYS A 30 2.16 -12.52 7.36
C LYS A 30 2.85 -11.42 8.18
N ASN A 31 3.44 -10.43 7.50
CA ASN A 31 4.18 -9.35 8.16
C ASN A 31 3.32 -8.10 8.42
N GLY A 32 2.11 -8.02 7.86
CA GLY A 32 1.27 -6.84 7.96
C GLY A 32 1.89 -5.60 7.29
N GLU A 33 2.75 -5.82 6.28
CA GLU A 33 3.49 -4.74 5.62
C GLU A 33 3.41 -4.85 4.10
N PHE A 34 3.54 -3.71 3.43
CA PHE A 34 3.55 -3.62 1.97
C PHE A 34 4.55 -2.59 1.48
N LEU A 35 4.79 -2.59 0.17
CA LEU A 35 5.78 -1.76 -0.49
C LEU A 35 5.10 -0.70 -1.36
N CYS A 36 5.56 0.55 -1.22
CA CYS A 36 5.24 1.65 -2.11
C CYS A 36 6.49 2.07 -2.89
N ASP A 37 6.33 2.37 -4.19
CA ASP A 37 7.41 2.77 -5.09
C ASP A 37 7.13 4.18 -5.65
N GLY A 38 8.02 5.10 -5.35
CA GLY A 38 8.04 6.43 -5.95
C GLY A 38 7.68 7.59 -5.03
N ARG A 39 8.12 8.78 -5.46
CA ARG A 39 7.99 10.05 -4.71
C ARG A 39 6.53 10.44 -4.49
N LYS A 40 5.64 10.16 -5.45
CA LYS A 40 4.21 10.46 -5.31
C LYS A 40 3.61 9.70 -4.13
N LEU A 41 3.89 8.40 -4.03
CA LEU A 41 3.39 7.59 -2.92
C LEU A 41 4.03 7.96 -1.58
N LEU A 42 5.30 8.42 -1.58
CA LEU A 42 5.93 8.98 -0.38
C LEU A 42 5.17 10.23 0.10
N HIS A 43 4.88 11.18 -0.80
CA HIS A 43 4.13 12.39 -0.46
C HIS A 43 2.74 12.07 0.09
N GLU A 44 2.00 11.18 -0.59
CA GLU A 44 0.67 10.75 -0.15
C GLU A 44 0.71 10.04 1.21
N ALA A 45 1.68 9.14 1.42
CA ALA A 45 1.83 8.45 2.69
C ALA A 45 2.07 9.41 3.86
N LEU A 46 2.86 10.47 3.64
CA LEU A 46 3.10 11.51 4.65
C LEU A 46 1.87 12.38 4.89
N GLN A 47 1.22 12.83 3.83
CA GLN A 47 0.04 13.69 3.91
C GLN A 47 -1.10 13.00 4.68
N TRP A 48 -1.23 11.70 4.55
CA TRP A 48 -2.31 10.91 5.15
C TRP A 48 -1.84 10.05 6.34
N ASN A 49 -0.71 10.41 6.95
CA ASN A 49 -0.18 9.78 8.16
C ASN A 49 -0.10 8.25 8.08
N ALA A 50 0.28 7.71 6.92
CA ALA A 50 0.49 6.27 6.78
C ALA A 50 1.60 5.79 7.74
N ALA A 51 1.44 4.61 8.31
CA ALA A 51 2.40 4.04 9.23
C ALA A 51 3.64 3.52 8.46
N VAL A 52 4.55 4.43 8.11
CA VAL A 52 5.80 4.12 7.41
C VAL A 52 6.81 3.52 8.40
N THR A 53 7.38 2.35 8.07
CA THR A 53 8.37 1.65 8.91
C THR A 53 9.80 1.79 8.36
N ALA A 54 9.95 1.99 7.06
CA ALA A 54 11.25 2.27 6.44
C ALA A 54 11.09 3.10 5.17
N VAL A 55 12.07 3.96 4.92
CA VAL A 55 12.27 4.65 3.64
C VAL A 55 13.65 4.28 3.12
N VAL A 56 13.70 3.78 1.90
CA VAL A 56 14.94 3.42 1.20
C VAL A 56 15.07 4.30 -0.03
N ALA A 57 16.17 5.03 -0.15
CA ALA A 57 16.39 5.90 -1.30
C ALA A 57 17.79 5.81 -1.85
N VAL A 58 17.97 6.18 -3.10
CA VAL A 58 19.29 6.35 -3.72
C VAL A 58 20.00 7.59 -3.17
N GLU A 59 21.31 7.64 -3.31
CA GLU A 59 22.10 8.82 -2.96
C GLU A 59 21.60 10.03 -3.76
N GLY A 60 21.49 11.19 -3.10
CA GLY A 60 20.99 12.43 -3.70
C GLY A 60 19.47 12.63 -3.64
N GLU A 61 18.69 11.60 -3.35
CA GLU A 61 17.24 11.76 -3.12
C GLU A 61 16.98 12.39 -1.73
N GLU A 62 16.05 13.33 -1.66
CA GLU A 62 15.58 13.84 -0.38
C GLU A 62 14.68 12.83 0.32
N ILE A 63 15.02 12.45 1.53
CA ILE A 63 14.18 11.63 2.40
C ILE A 63 13.73 12.48 3.58
N PRO A 64 12.42 12.65 3.77
CA PRO A 64 11.91 13.34 4.96
C PRO A 64 12.22 12.53 6.22
N VAL A 65 12.25 13.23 7.33
CA VAL A 65 12.34 12.61 8.65
C VAL A 65 10.94 12.11 9.02
N ILE A 66 10.83 10.81 9.23
CA ILE A 66 9.59 10.15 9.66
C ILE A 66 9.90 9.50 11.01
N GLU A 67 9.18 9.89 12.04
CA GLU A 67 9.38 9.34 13.38
C GLU A 67 9.12 7.83 13.40
N GLY A 68 10.03 7.09 14.01
CA GLY A 68 9.96 5.62 14.08
C GLY A 68 10.31 4.87 12.79
N ALA A 69 10.50 5.54 11.66
CA ALA A 69 10.88 4.91 10.41
C ALA A 69 12.41 4.84 10.23
N ARG A 70 12.89 3.72 9.73
CA ARG A 70 14.29 3.57 9.32
C ARG A 70 14.56 4.38 8.06
N ARG A 71 15.66 5.15 8.04
CA ARG A 71 16.13 5.89 6.86
C ARG A 71 17.36 5.20 6.28
N VAL A 72 17.26 4.78 5.03
CA VAL A 72 18.30 3.97 4.41
C VAL A 72 18.70 4.53 3.05
N ARG A 73 20.01 4.60 2.83
CA ARG A 73 20.62 4.94 1.54
C ARG A 73 21.16 3.69 0.86
N VAL A 74 20.91 3.58 -0.43
CA VAL A 74 21.41 2.49 -1.25
C VAL A 74 21.98 3.01 -2.57
N PRO A 75 22.98 2.34 -3.17
CA PRO A 75 23.40 2.60 -4.55
C PRO A 75 22.27 2.29 -5.56
N GLU A 76 22.31 2.90 -6.74
CA GLU A 76 21.30 2.70 -7.78
C GLU A 76 21.12 1.23 -8.20
N ASP A 77 22.24 0.48 -8.33
CA ASP A 77 22.20 -0.93 -8.71
C ASP A 77 21.52 -1.80 -7.65
N VAL A 78 21.67 -1.43 -6.39
CA VAL A 78 20.97 -2.06 -5.26
C VAL A 78 19.48 -1.70 -5.31
N MET A 79 19.13 -0.43 -5.54
CA MET A 79 17.73 0.01 -5.70
C MET A 79 17.03 -0.78 -6.81
N ARG A 80 17.64 -0.89 -7.99
CA ARG A 80 17.10 -1.70 -9.12
C ARG A 80 16.88 -3.17 -8.75
N SER A 81 17.66 -3.72 -7.84
CA SER A 81 17.55 -5.12 -7.42
C SER A 81 16.42 -5.40 -6.45
N ILE A 82 15.81 -4.36 -5.85
CA ILE A 82 14.75 -4.47 -4.85
C ILE A 82 13.43 -3.83 -5.27
N ALA A 83 13.47 -2.93 -6.24
CA ALA A 83 12.28 -2.24 -6.72
C ALA A 83 11.33 -3.19 -7.47
N PRO A 84 10.00 -3.04 -7.32
CA PRO A 84 9.01 -3.82 -8.03
C PRO A 84 8.83 -3.37 -9.49
N SER A 85 9.35 -2.20 -9.86
CA SER A 85 9.26 -1.62 -11.21
C SER A 85 10.59 -1.73 -11.96
N GLU A 86 10.53 -1.85 -13.29
CA GLU A 86 11.72 -1.86 -14.15
C GLU A 86 12.46 -0.51 -14.13
N THR A 87 11.72 0.57 -13.92
CA THR A 87 12.26 1.94 -13.86
C THR A 87 11.93 2.57 -12.49
N PRO A 88 12.72 2.23 -11.44
CA PRO A 88 12.48 2.77 -10.10
C PRO A 88 12.65 4.29 -10.08
N GLN A 89 11.83 4.97 -9.28
CA GLN A 89 11.91 6.42 -9.08
C GLN A 89 12.91 6.83 -7.98
N GLY A 90 13.78 5.92 -7.57
CA GLY A 90 14.84 6.21 -6.60
C GLY A 90 14.41 6.19 -5.13
N VAL A 91 13.13 5.99 -4.82
CA VAL A 91 12.63 5.90 -3.45
C VAL A 91 11.61 4.79 -3.30
N LEU A 92 11.74 4.01 -2.22
CA LEU A 92 10.80 2.96 -1.80
C LEU A 92 10.40 3.18 -0.34
N LEU A 93 9.16 2.85 0.00
CA LEU A 93 8.67 2.87 1.37
C LEU A 93 8.16 1.48 1.76
N VAL A 94 8.40 1.10 3.01
CA VAL A 94 7.69 0.00 3.66
C VAL A 94 6.66 0.62 4.59
N CYS A 95 5.39 0.26 4.38
CA CYS A 95 4.28 0.74 5.17
C CYS A 95 3.55 -0.43 5.84
N ARG A 96 2.97 -0.20 7.02
CA ARG A 96 2.05 -1.17 7.64
C ARG A 96 0.72 -1.16 6.90
N MET A 97 0.13 -2.34 6.77
CA MET A 97 -1.24 -2.47 6.26
C MET A 97 -2.22 -1.83 7.25
N ALA A 98 -3.24 -1.18 6.72
CA ALA A 98 -4.37 -0.74 7.54
C ALA A 98 -5.16 -1.95 8.06
N GLU A 99 -5.75 -1.81 9.22
CA GLU A 99 -6.72 -2.77 9.74
C GLU A 99 -7.95 -2.80 8.82
N GLN A 100 -8.36 -4.00 8.42
CA GLN A 100 -9.50 -4.22 7.52
C GLN A 100 -10.69 -4.87 8.23
N THR A 101 -10.85 -4.58 9.51
CA THR A 101 -12.03 -5.04 10.26
C THR A 101 -13.29 -4.36 9.71
N LEU A 102 -14.29 -5.16 9.35
CA LEU A 102 -15.57 -4.62 8.90
C LEU A 102 -16.19 -3.76 10.00
N PRO A 103 -16.72 -2.57 9.67
CA PRO A 103 -17.45 -1.77 10.64
C PRO A 103 -18.76 -2.45 11.03
N VAL A 104 -19.29 -2.11 12.19
CA VAL A 104 -20.61 -2.62 12.64
C VAL A 104 -21.74 -1.93 11.89
N HIS A 105 -21.52 -0.68 11.47
CA HIS A 105 -22.48 0.15 10.75
C HIS A 105 -21.74 1.07 9.77
N LEU A 106 -22.36 1.36 8.63
CA LEU A 106 -21.84 2.28 7.62
C LEU A 106 -22.45 3.66 7.81
N GLU A 107 -21.62 4.69 7.86
CA GLU A 107 -22.08 6.08 8.07
C GLU A 107 -22.30 6.82 6.75
N GLY A 108 -21.62 6.41 5.68
CA GLY A 108 -21.72 7.03 4.35
C GLY A 108 -22.90 6.50 3.53
N SER A 109 -23.01 7.00 2.30
CA SER A 109 -24.07 6.65 1.36
C SER A 109 -23.60 6.08 0.04
N HIS A 110 -22.30 6.21 -0.27
CA HIS A 110 -21.73 5.82 -1.57
C HIS A 110 -20.58 4.84 -1.39
N TYR A 111 -20.87 3.56 -1.55
CA TYR A 111 -19.89 2.49 -1.48
C TYR A 111 -19.80 1.75 -2.80
N ILE A 112 -18.61 1.28 -3.14
CA ILE A 112 -18.38 0.45 -4.32
C ILE A 112 -18.13 -0.99 -3.87
N VAL A 113 -18.80 -1.93 -4.50
CA VAL A 113 -18.58 -3.38 -4.31
C VAL A 113 -17.88 -3.92 -5.54
N LEU A 114 -16.73 -4.54 -5.35
CA LEU A 114 -15.98 -5.23 -6.40
C LEU A 114 -16.07 -6.74 -6.15
N ASP A 115 -16.65 -7.44 -7.08
CA ASP A 115 -16.75 -8.90 -7.05
C ASP A 115 -15.84 -9.51 -8.10
N GLY A 116 -14.84 -10.28 -7.66
CA GLY A 116 -13.93 -11.03 -8.53
C GLY A 116 -13.04 -10.17 -9.44
N VAL A 117 -12.69 -8.94 -9.08
CA VAL A 117 -11.78 -8.10 -9.88
C VAL A 117 -10.35 -8.57 -9.72
N GLN A 118 -9.84 -9.38 -10.64
CA GLN A 118 -8.57 -10.09 -10.53
C GLN A 118 -7.36 -9.30 -11.05
N ASP A 119 -7.52 -8.30 -11.94
CA ASP A 119 -6.36 -7.49 -12.41
C ASP A 119 -5.97 -6.44 -11.37
N PRO A 120 -4.70 -6.47 -10.89
CA PRO A 120 -4.21 -5.50 -9.91
C PRO A 120 -4.26 -4.05 -10.39
N GLY A 121 -4.05 -3.81 -11.68
CA GLY A 121 -4.11 -2.47 -12.28
C GLY A 121 -5.53 -1.92 -12.27
N ASN A 122 -6.52 -2.76 -12.63
CA ASN A 122 -7.93 -2.40 -12.61
C ASN A 122 -8.40 -2.10 -11.19
N LEU A 123 -8.06 -2.96 -10.22
CA LEU A 123 -8.39 -2.73 -8.80
C LEU A 123 -7.87 -1.38 -8.32
N GLY A 124 -6.59 -1.08 -8.58
CA GLY A 124 -6.00 0.20 -8.17
C GLY A 124 -6.63 1.41 -8.89
N THR A 125 -6.96 1.27 -10.18
CA THR A 125 -7.61 2.34 -10.96
C THR A 125 -9.03 2.60 -10.46
N ILE A 126 -9.79 1.56 -10.14
CA ILE A 126 -11.15 1.71 -9.59
C ILE A 126 -11.07 2.40 -8.23
N LEU A 127 -10.16 2.01 -7.34
CA LEU A 127 -9.99 2.69 -6.05
C LEU A 127 -9.62 4.17 -6.22
N ARG A 128 -8.73 4.49 -7.15
CA ARG A 128 -8.39 5.88 -7.48
C ARG A 128 -9.61 6.66 -8.01
N THR A 129 -10.43 6.03 -8.83
CA THR A 129 -11.65 6.64 -9.38
C THR A 129 -12.68 6.85 -8.28
N ALA A 130 -12.90 5.87 -7.42
CA ALA A 130 -13.78 5.97 -6.25
C ALA A 130 -13.39 7.13 -5.34
N ASP A 131 -12.09 7.30 -5.09
CA ASP A 131 -11.57 8.44 -4.33
C ASP A 131 -11.85 9.78 -5.00
N ALA A 132 -11.70 9.87 -6.33
CA ALA A 132 -11.97 11.08 -7.09
C ALA A 132 -13.47 11.47 -7.10
N PHE A 133 -14.37 10.50 -6.96
CA PHE A 133 -15.82 10.70 -6.83
C PHE A 133 -16.29 10.75 -5.37
N ASP A 134 -15.37 10.85 -4.43
CA ASP A 134 -15.65 10.97 -2.98
C ASP A 134 -16.49 9.82 -2.42
N CYS A 135 -16.30 8.59 -2.93
CA CYS A 135 -16.95 7.41 -2.37
C CYS A 135 -16.44 7.15 -0.95
N ASP A 136 -17.34 6.72 -0.07
CA ASP A 136 -17.05 6.50 1.36
C ASP A 136 -16.16 5.28 1.63
N GLY A 137 -16.12 4.31 0.70
CA GLY A 137 -15.24 3.15 0.79
C GLY A 137 -15.54 2.08 -0.26
N LEU A 138 -14.73 1.01 -0.23
CA LEU A 138 -14.86 -0.11 -1.15
C LEU A 138 -14.92 -1.44 -0.41
N PHE A 139 -15.72 -2.35 -0.95
CA PHE A 139 -15.77 -3.74 -0.52
C PHE A 139 -15.21 -4.65 -1.62
N LEU A 140 -14.30 -5.54 -1.24
CA LEU A 140 -13.75 -6.57 -2.09
C LEU A 140 -14.39 -7.91 -1.72
N VAL A 141 -15.18 -8.45 -2.63
CA VAL A 141 -15.89 -9.73 -2.47
C VAL A 141 -15.32 -10.74 -3.47
N GLY A 142 -15.37 -12.00 -3.13
CA GLY A 142 -14.85 -13.06 -3.98
C GLY A 142 -13.34 -12.98 -4.20
N ASP A 143 -12.88 -13.53 -5.34
CA ASP A 143 -11.43 -13.60 -5.65
C ASP A 143 -10.92 -12.32 -6.33
N CYS A 144 -10.91 -11.23 -5.56
CA CYS A 144 -10.28 -9.99 -6.00
C CYS A 144 -8.76 -10.03 -5.84
N ALA A 145 -8.05 -9.27 -6.68
CA ALA A 145 -6.61 -9.05 -6.60
C ALA A 145 -6.20 -8.59 -5.19
N ASP A 146 -4.92 -8.80 -4.87
CA ASP A 146 -4.34 -8.32 -3.62
C ASP A 146 -4.24 -6.78 -3.64
N LEU A 147 -4.95 -6.13 -2.71
CA LEU A 147 -4.96 -4.67 -2.55
C LEU A 147 -3.54 -4.10 -2.39
N TYR A 148 -2.68 -4.84 -1.69
CA TYR A 148 -1.30 -4.44 -1.40
C TYR A 148 -0.27 -4.99 -2.40
N ASN A 149 -0.71 -5.56 -3.53
CA ASN A 149 0.19 -5.87 -4.63
C ASN A 149 0.85 -4.58 -5.14
N PRO A 150 2.17 -4.52 -5.37
CA PRO A 150 2.85 -3.30 -5.81
C PRO A 150 2.24 -2.65 -7.07
N LYS A 151 1.71 -3.45 -8.01
CA LYS A 151 1.00 -2.95 -9.19
C LYS A 151 -0.31 -2.26 -8.80
N THR A 152 -1.07 -2.84 -7.86
CA THR A 152 -2.29 -2.22 -7.32
C THR A 152 -1.95 -0.92 -6.60
N VAL A 153 -1.04 -0.97 -5.63
CA VAL A 153 -0.62 0.19 -4.82
C VAL A 153 -0.21 1.36 -5.72
N ARG A 154 0.61 1.09 -6.74
CA ARG A 154 1.03 2.10 -7.71
C ARG A 154 -0.15 2.69 -8.49
N ALA A 155 -1.09 1.87 -8.94
CA ALA A 155 -2.25 2.31 -9.72
C ALA A 155 -3.23 3.17 -8.90
N THR A 156 -3.26 3.02 -7.57
CA THR A 156 -4.10 3.85 -6.68
C THR A 156 -3.68 5.31 -6.64
N MET A 157 -2.44 5.64 -6.99
CA MET A 157 -1.88 7.00 -6.89
C MET A 157 -2.07 7.64 -5.51
N GLY A 158 -2.10 6.83 -4.44
CA GLY A 158 -2.28 7.28 -3.05
C GLY A 158 -3.70 7.16 -2.50
N ALA A 159 -4.71 6.87 -3.31
CA ALA A 159 -6.09 6.67 -2.83
C ALA A 159 -6.19 5.59 -1.74
N LEU A 160 -5.27 4.61 -1.75
CA LEU A 160 -5.15 3.59 -0.72
C LEU A 160 -4.98 4.15 0.70
N PHE A 161 -4.39 5.33 0.86
CA PHE A 161 -4.18 5.97 2.15
C PHE A 161 -5.38 6.81 2.61
N ARG A 162 -6.34 7.09 1.70
CA ARG A 162 -7.48 7.97 1.94
C ARG A 162 -8.80 7.24 2.12
N ARG A 163 -8.98 6.14 1.41
CA ARG A 163 -10.25 5.42 1.36
C ARG A 163 -10.15 4.08 2.05
N PRO A 164 -11.09 3.75 2.94
CA PRO A 164 -11.16 2.44 3.54
C PRO A 164 -11.52 1.39 2.48
N VAL A 165 -10.85 0.25 2.56
CA VAL A 165 -11.12 -0.90 1.69
C VAL A 165 -11.24 -2.13 2.56
N TRP A 166 -12.37 -2.81 2.49
CA TRP A 166 -12.63 -4.02 3.26
C TRP A 166 -12.75 -5.23 2.36
N ARG A 167 -12.13 -6.32 2.75
CA ARG A 167 -12.33 -7.63 2.12
C ARG A 167 -13.27 -8.44 2.99
N CYS A 168 -14.35 -8.96 2.41
CA CYS A 168 -15.34 -9.75 3.14
C CYS A 168 -16.06 -10.75 2.24
N GLU A 169 -16.76 -11.68 2.87
CA GLU A 169 -17.69 -12.57 2.21
C GLU A 169 -19.00 -11.84 1.84
N ALA A 170 -19.63 -12.24 0.74
CA ALA A 170 -20.87 -11.62 0.26
C ALA A 170 -21.98 -11.62 1.32
N ALA A 171 -22.10 -12.69 2.10
CA ALA A 171 -23.08 -12.78 3.18
C ALA A 171 -22.84 -11.76 4.29
N ALA A 172 -21.59 -11.52 4.66
CA ALA A 172 -21.22 -10.52 5.66
C ALA A 172 -21.50 -9.10 5.16
N LEU A 173 -21.21 -8.81 3.89
CA LEU A 173 -21.53 -7.55 3.25
C LEU A 173 -23.05 -7.30 3.24
N HIS A 174 -23.84 -8.31 2.82
CA HIS A 174 -25.30 -8.19 2.80
C HIS A 174 -25.87 -7.87 4.20
N ALA A 175 -25.37 -8.55 5.24
CA ALA A 175 -25.79 -8.30 6.60
C ALA A 175 -25.45 -6.86 7.04
N LEU A 176 -24.26 -6.37 6.70
CA LEU A 176 -23.80 -5.02 7.01
C LEU A 176 -24.64 -3.95 6.29
N LEU A 177 -24.89 -4.10 4.99
CA LEU A 177 -25.72 -3.16 4.21
C LEU A 177 -27.13 -3.09 4.78
N LYS A 178 -27.74 -4.24 5.09
CA LYS A 178 -29.06 -4.30 5.72
C LYS A 178 -29.09 -3.59 7.10
N ALA A 179 -28.07 -3.79 7.93
CA ALA A 179 -27.95 -3.14 9.23
C ALA A 179 -27.76 -1.63 9.09
N SER A 180 -27.19 -1.16 7.98
CA SER A 180 -26.93 0.24 7.67
C SER A 180 -28.03 0.93 6.86
N HIS A 181 -29.11 0.23 6.56
CA HIS A 181 -30.22 0.74 5.73
C HIS A 181 -29.81 1.19 4.31
N LEU A 182 -28.83 0.49 3.72
CA LEU A 182 -28.30 0.69 2.38
C LEU A 182 -28.75 -0.42 1.43
#